data_3755b58e9cc1343e53cc441b0077dbf0
#
_entry.id   3755b58e9cc1343e53cc441b0077dbf0
#
_cell.length_a   1.000
_cell.length_b   1.000
_cell.length_c   1.000
_cell.angle_alpha   90.00
_cell.angle_beta   90.00
_cell.angle_gamma   90.00
#
_symmetry.space_group_name_H-M   'P 1'
#
loop_
_entity.id
_entity.type
_entity.pdbx_description
1 polymer ?
#
loop_
_entity_poly.entity_id
_entity_poly.type
_entity_poly.pdbx_seq_one_letter_code
_entity_poly.pdbx_strand_id
1 'polypeptide(L)'
;MKQVLLSFLLLCSSISIASAQNKRYVFFLHNMYLEQAGLNGEHPEYGRVEYKEVISAFEKEGFTVISEVRKNGTDAVEYAKKVKRQADSLIATGVRASYITVVGTSKVAFIAWHVAGMMGKKNMNFVLIGICNESTIADNKNVQPSGNILSIYEKTDVIGQSCLAVKNSSTGEINHFREIELNTGQKHGFLYKASPLWLGPAIKWAKGNYE
;
A
#
# COMPACT_ATOMS: atom_id res chain seq x y z
N MET A 1 3.28 -48.71 -16.87
CA MET A 1 2.41 -47.58 -17.26
C MET A 1 1.83 -46.80 -16.09
N LYS A 2 1.46 -47.39 -14.96
CA LYS A 2 0.90 -46.64 -13.78
C LYS A 2 1.90 -45.70 -13.07
N GLN A 3 3.19 -46.00 -13.04
CA GLN A 3 4.21 -45.16 -12.38
C GLN A 3 4.56 -43.89 -13.14
N VAL A 4 4.47 -43.86 -14.47
CA VAL A 4 4.77 -42.70 -15.31
C VAL A 4 3.65 -41.63 -15.17
N LEU A 5 2.38 -42.06 -15.02
CA LEU A 5 1.26 -41.12 -14.81
C LEU A 5 1.32 -40.39 -13.45
N LEU A 6 1.79 -41.09 -12.40
CA LEU A 6 1.92 -40.51 -11.06
C LEU A 6 3.01 -39.43 -10.99
N SER A 7 4.13 -39.64 -11.70
CA SER A 7 5.23 -38.66 -11.79
C SER A 7 4.82 -37.39 -12.55
N PHE A 8 3.96 -37.49 -13.58
CA PHE A 8 3.51 -36.35 -14.35
C PHE A 8 2.52 -35.47 -13.59
N LEU A 9 1.66 -36.06 -12.74
CA LEU A 9 0.74 -35.31 -11.88
C LEU A 9 1.47 -34.52 -10.76
N LEU A 10 2.55 -35.08 -10.21
CA LEU A 10 3.40 -34.40 -9.21
C LEU A 10 4.18 -33.22 -9.81
N LEU A 11 4.63 -33.31 -11.06
CA LEU A 11 5.33 -32.22 -11.74
C LEU A 11 4.40 -31.03 -12.05
N CYS A 12 3.15 -31.28 -12.46
CA CYS A 12 2.19 -30.20 -12.73
C CYS A 12 1.80 -29.41 -11.47
N SER A 13 1.70 -30.07 -10.30
CA SER A 13 1.38 -29.38 -9.04
C SER A 13 2.53 -28.50 -8.54
N SER A 14 3.78 -28.91 -8.75
CA SER A 14 4.97 -28.13 -8.35
C SER A 14 5.18 -26.88 -9.21
N ILE A 15 4.85 -26.91 -10.49
CA ILE A 15 4.94 -25.74 -11.39
C ILE A 15 3.92 -24.65 -11.00
N SER A 16 2.70 -25.03 -10.62
CA SER A 16 1.65 -24.08 -10.21
C SER A 16 2.01 -23.36 -8.89
N ILE A 17 2.61 -24.05 -7.94
CA ILE A 17 3.03 -23.48 -6.65
C ILE A 17 4.21 -22.51 -6.85
N ALA A 18 5.20 -22.88 -7.66
CA ALA A 18 6.35 -22.03 -7.94
C ALA A 18 5.96 -20.73 -8.68
N SER A 19 4.94 -20.77 -9.54
CA SER A 19 4.43 -19.57 -10.22
C SER A 19 3.75 -18.58 -9.28
N ALA A 20 3.03 -19.06 -8.26
CA ALA A 20 2.37 -18.21 -7.28
C ALA A 20 3.37 -17.52 -6.32
N GLN A 21 4.45 -18.20 -5.95
CA GLN A 21 5.47 -17.71 -5.02
C GLN A 21 6.25 -16.50 -5.54
N ASN A 22 6.35 -16.32 -6.86
CA ASN A 22 7.10 -15.22 -7.47
C ASN A 22 6.25 -14.00 -7.85
N LYS A 23 4.93 -14.06 -7.70
CA LYS A 23 4.05 -12.92 -7.97
C LYS A 23 4.17 -11.86 -6.86
N ARG A 24 4.20 -10.59 -7.27
CA ARG A 24 4.17 -9.45 -6.37
C ARG A 24 2.79 -8.82 -6.37
N TYR A 25 2.32 -8.42 -5.20
CA TYR A 25 0.98 -7.90 -4.99
C TYR A 25 1.02 -6.48 -4.45
N VAL A 26 0.14 -5.63 -4.94
CA VAL A 26 -0.08 -4.28 -4.42
C VAL A 26 -1.54 -4.15 -4.02
N PHE A 27 -1.79 -3.89 -2.74
CA PHE A 27 -3.07 -3.37 -2.26
C PHE A 27 -3.04 -1.86 -2.43
N PHE A 28 -3.83 -1.32 -3.37
CA PHE A 28 -3.93 0.12 -3.57
C PHE A 28 -5.19 0.66 -2.89
N LEU A 29 -4.98 1.51 -1.89
CA LEU A 29 -6.02 2.13 -1.07
C LEU A 29 -6.13 3.61 -1.46
N HIS A 30 -7.15 3.92 -2.26
CA HIS A 30 -7.38 5.26 -2.81
C HIS A 30 -7.79 6.27 -1.72
N ASN A 31 -7.71 7.57 -2.02
CA ASN A 31 -8.06 8.65 -1.10
C ASN A 31 -9.57 8.69 -0.75
N MET A 32 -9.93 9.45 0.29
CA MET A 32 -11.31 9.57 0.76
C MET A 32 -12.22 10.27 -0.25
N TYR A 33 -11.68 11.17 -1.07
CA TYR A 33 -12.50 11.86 -2.07
C TYR A 33 -13.18 10.88 -3.04
N LEU A 34 -12.47 9.83 -3.44
CA LEU A 34 -13.04 8.81 -4.32
C LEU A 34 -14.18 8.02 -3.65
N GLU A 35 -14.15 7.83 -2.32
CA GLU A 35 -15.26 7.24 -1.57
C GLU A 35 -16.52 8.10 -1.62
N GLN A 36 -16.34 9.43 -1.56
CA GLN A 36 -17.44 10.39 -1.49
C GLN A 36 -18.03 10.70 -2.87
N ALA A 37 -17.17 10.91 -3.87
CA ALA A 37 -17.56 11.42 -5.18
C ALA A 37 -17.60 10.32 -6.27
N GLY A 38 -17.06 9.13 -6.01
CA GLY A 38 -16.95 8.04 -6.98
C GLY A 38 -15.96 8.34 -8.10
N LEU A 39 -15.89 7.40 -9.06
CA LEU A 39 -14.91 7.45 -10.17
C LEU A 39 -15.05 8.66 -11.10
N ASN A 40 -16.23 9.22 -11.18
CA ASN A 40 -16.55 10.34 -12.07
C ASN A 40 -16.52 11.71 -11.32
N GLY A 41 -16.24 11.70 -10.02
CA GLY A 41 -16.15 12.92 -9.23
C GLY A 41 -14.96 13.78 -9.63
N GLU A 42 -15.17 15.09 -9.66
CA GLU A 42 -14.14 16.06 -10.00
C GLU A 42 -14.04 17.09 -8.86
N HIS A 43 -12.88 17.12 -8.21
CA HIS A 43 -12.62 18.06 -7.13
C HIS A 43 -12.40 19.45 -7.72
N PRO A 44 -13.01 20.53 -7.15
CA PRO A 44 -12.95 21.87 -7.73
C PRO A 44 -11.51 22.40 -7.91
N GLU A 45 -10.60 22.07 -7.01
CA GLU A 45 -9.20 22.52 -7.03
C GLU A 45 -8.26 21.49 -7.69
N TYR A 46 -8.49 20.17 -7.48
CA TYR A 46 -7.53 19.14 -7.83
C TYR A 46 -7.95 18.29 -9.05
N GLY A 47 -9.18 18.47 -9.53
CA GLY A 47 -9.74 17.72 -10.63
C GLY A 47 -10.06 16.26 -10.28
N ARG A 48 -10.12 15.43 -11.30
CA ARG A 48 -10.45 14.01 -11.14
C ARG A 48 -9.29 13.21 -10.55
N VAL A 49 -9.62 12.22 -9.71
CA VAL A 49 -8.66 11.23 -9.22
C VAL A 49 -8.34 10.22 -10.34
N GLU A 50 -7.09 10.11 -10.69
CA GLU A 50 -6.58 9.20 -11.74
C GLU A 50 -6.39 7.77 -11.18
N TYR A 51 -7.49 7.20 -10.65
CA TYR A 51 -7.48 5.91 -9.96
C TYR A 51 -7.08 4.74 -10.86
N LYS A 52 -7.65 4.69 -12.07
CA LYS A 52 -7.36 3.62 -13.03
C LYS A 52 -5.94 3.72 -13.57
N GLU A 53 -5.45 4.93 -13.75
CA GLU A 53 -4.10 5.24 -14.21
C GLU A 53 -3.06 4.77 -13.20
N VAL A 54 -3.33 4.96 -11.90
CA VAL A 54 -2.47 4.44 -10.82
C VAL A 54 -2.43 2.91 -10.82
N ILE A 55 -3.58 2.25 -10.91
CA ILE A 55 -3.66 0.78 -11.00
C ILE A 55 -2.85 0.29 -12.20
N SER A 56 -3.11 0.87 -13.39
CA SER A 56 -2.42 0.50 -14.63
C SER A 56 -0.90 0.71 -14.54
N ALA A 57 -0.43 1.73 -13.82
CA ALA A 57 1.00 1.96 -13.62
C ALA A 57 1.66 0.81 -12.84
N PHE A 58 1.03 0.31 -11.78
CA PHE A 58 1.53 -0.87 -11.05
C PHE A 58 1.44 -2.15 -11.89
N GLU A 59 0.34 -2.36 -12.61
CA GLU A 59 0.14 -3.55 -13.47
C GLU A 59 1.19 -3.64 -14.59
N LYS A 60 1.53 -2.52 -15.23
CA LYS A 60 2.60 -2.44 -16.24
C LYS A 60 3.97 -2.84 -15.71
N GLU A 61 4.19 -2.69 -14.41
CA GLU A 61 5.42 -3.08 -13.72
C GLU A 61 5.40 -4.53 -13.20
N GLY A 62 4.36 -5.30 -13.57
CA GLY A 62 4.22 -6.72 -13.29
C GLY A 62 3.58 -7.06 -11.94
N PHE A 63 2.95 -6.09 -11.26
CA PHE A 63 2.22 -6.35 -10.02
C PHE A 63 0.80 -6.84 -10.28
N THR A 64 0.31 -7.73 -9.43
CA THR A 64 -1.12 -8.00 -9.30
C THR A 64 -1.71 -6.97 -8.34
N VAL A 65 -2.55 -6.07 -8.85
CA VAL A 65 -3.15 -5.01 -8.02
C VAL A 65 -4.49 -5.48 -7.47
N ILE A 66 -4.65 -5.35 -6.16
CA ILE A 66 -5.88 -5.59 -5.41
C ILE A 66 -6.39 -4.22 -4.94
N SER A 67 -7.48 -3.77 -5.52
CA SER A 67 -8.10 -2.49 -5.19
C SER A 67 -9.58 -2.52 -5.50
N GLU A 68 -10.35 -1.75 -4.74
CA GLU A 68 -11.78 -1.53 -4.96
C GLU A 68 -12.13 -0.08 -4.60
N VAL A 69 -13.16 0.46 -5.22
CA VAL A 69 -13.72 1.76 -4.81
C VAL A 69 -14.56 1.49 -3.55
N ARG A 70 -14.07 1.97 -2.41
CA ARG A 70 -14.76 1.82 -1.12
C ARG A 70 -16.02 2.69 -1.07
N LYS A 71 -17.00 2.24 -0.31
CA LYS A 71 -18.22 3.02 -0.05
C LYS A 71 -17.91 4.19 0.89
N ASN A 72 -18.65 5.28 0.73
CA ASN A 72 -18.58 6.41 1.67
C ASN A 72 -18.93 5.92 3.09
N GLY A 73 -18.15 6.39 4.07
CA GLY A 73 -18.29 5.97 5.47
C GLY A 73 -17.67 4.61 5.81
N THR A 74 -16.81 4.06 4.95
CA THR A 74 -16.07 2.84 5.26
C THR A 74 -15.23 3.03 6.54
N ASP A 75 -15.44 2.15 7.53
CA ASP A 75 -14.63 2.11 8.75
C ASP A 75 -13.20 1.67 8.42
N ALA A 76 -12.24 2.50 8.77
CA ALA A 76 -10.83 2.31 8.42
C ALA A 76 -10.22 1.07 9.10
N VAL A 77 -10.59 0.81 10.37
CA VAL A 77 -10.04 -0.32 11.15
C VAL A 77 -10.60 -1.64 10.64
N GLU A 78 -11.91 -1.71 10.40
CA GLU A 78 -12.54 -2.91 9.84
C GLU A 78 -12.03 -3.20 8.42
N TYR A 79 -11.81 -2.15 7.63
CA TYR A 79 -11.22 -2.33 6.31
C TYR A 79 -9.75 -2.78 6.38
N ALA A 80 -8.97 -2.27 7.34
CA ALA A 80 -7.61 -2.75 7.59
C ALA A 80 -7.59 -4.24 7.97
N LYS A 81 -8.55 -4.70 8.78
CA LYS A 81 -8.72 -6.14 9.09
C LYS A 81 -9.02 -6.96 7.83
N LYS A 82 -9.83 -6.42 6.89
CA LYS A 82 -10.09 -7.06 5.60
C LYS A 82 -8.79 -7.21 4.80
N VAL A 83 -8.02 -6.13 4.63
CA VAL A 83 -6.75 -6.14 3.91
C VAL A 83 -5.76 -7.11 4.56
N LYS A 84 -5.67 -7.09 5.91
CA LYS A 84 -4.85 -8.05 6.66
C LYS A 84 -5.22 -9.51 6.34
N ARG A 85 -6.51 -9.86 6.38
CA ARG A 85 -6.96 -11.23 6.06
C ARG A 85 -6.58 -11.63 4.63
N GLN A 86 -6.71 -10.73 3.67
CA GLN A 86 -6.30 -10.99 2.28
C GLN A 86 -4.77 -11.18 2.16
N ALA A 87 -3.97 -10.36 2.85
CA ALA A 87 -2.53 -10.52 2.90
C ALA A 87 -2.12 -11.83 3.58
N ASP A 88 -2.76 -12.20 4.70
CA ASP A 88 -2.52 -13.48 5.38
C ASP A 88 -2.86 -14.68 4.48
N SER A 89 -3.95 -14.58 3.71
CA SER A 89 -4.31 -15.62 2.73
C SER A 89 -3.25 -15.78 1.65
N LEU A 90 -2.70 -14.69 1.11
CA LEU A 90 -1.60 -14.74 0.14
C LEU A 90 -0.36 -15.40 0.75
N ILE A 91 0.00 -15.04 1.98
CA ILE A 91 1.14 -15.63 2.69
C ILE A 91 0.91 -17.14 2.92
N ALA A 92 -0.30 -17.53 3.30
CA ALA A 92 -0.66 -18.93 3.51
C ALA A 92 -0.57 -19.77 2.23
N THR A 93 -0.72 -19.16 1.04
CA THR A 93 -0.50 -19.82 -0.26
C THR A 93 0.98 -19.81 -0.71
N GLY A 94 1.90 -19.36 0.14
CA GLY A 94 3.35 -19.39 -0.11
C GLY A 94 3.91 -18.09 -0.72
N VAL A 95 3.10 -17.01 -0.84
CA VAL A 95 3.61 -15.70 -1.26
C VAL A 95 4.50 -15.13 -0.15
N ARG A 96 5.71 -14.73 -0.48
CA ARG A 96 6.61 -14.07 0.47
C ARG A 96 6.01 -12.75 0.95
N ALA A 97 6.05 -12.47 2.26
CA ALA A 97 5.53 -11.23 2.82
C ALA A 97 6.17 -9.99 2.17
N SER A 98 7.47 -10.01 1.85
CA SER A 98 8.19 -8.95 1.13
C SER A 98 7.73 -8.73 -0.32
N TYR A 99 6.87 -9.59 -0.85
CA TYR A 99 6.26 -9.44 -2.18
C TYR A 99 4.85 -8.82 -2.11
N ILE A 100 4.41 -8.47 -0.90
CA ILE A 100 3.12 -7.82 -0.66
C ILE A 100 3.37 -6.39 -0.20
N THR A 101 2.78 -5.44 -0.93
CA THR A 101 2.87 -4.02 -0.63
C THR A 101 1.48 -3.44 -0.41
N VAL A 102 1.32 -2.64 0.63
CA VAL A 102 0.11 -1.85 0.87
C VAL A 102 0.43 -0.38 0.61
N VAL A 103 -0.21 0.21 -0.38
CA VAL A 103 -0.07 1.62 -0.76
C VAL A 103 -1.34 2.36 -0.34
N GLY A 104 -1.21 3.29 0.58
CA GLY A 104 -2.32 4.12 1.05
C GLY A 104 -2.09 5.59 0.76
N THR A 105 -3.15 6.29 0.33
CA THR A 105 -3.11 7.72 -0.01
C THR A 105 -4.05 8.54 0.85
N SER A 106 -3.61 9.73 1.34
CA SER A 106 -4.40 10.64 2.16
C SER A 106 -4.87 10.02 3.49
N LYS A 107 -5.93 10.54 4.08
CA LYS A 107 -6.53 10.05 5.33
C LYS A 107 -6.79 8.53 5.34
N VAL A 108 -6.94 7.91 4.18
CA VAL A 108 -7.12 6.46 4.05
C VAL A 108 -5.81 5.68 4.14
N ALA A 109 -4.67 6.35 4.08
CA ALA A 109 -3.40 5.69 4.41
C ALA A 109 -3.34 5.23 5.88
N PHE A 110 -4.30 5.66 6.74
CA PHE A 110 -4.55 5.04 8.05
C PHE A 110 -4.84 3.54 7.94
N ILE A 111 -5.57 3.14 6.92
CA ILE A 111 -5.81 1.72 6.68
C ILE A 111 -4.46 1.01 6.51
N ALA A 112 -3.56 1.55 5.68
CA ALA A 112 -2.23 0.99 5.49
C ALA A 112 -1.40 0.99 6.79
N TRP A 113 -1.49 2.07 7.59
CA TRP A 113 -0.84 2.15 8.89
C TRP A 113 -1.37 1.10 9.86
N HIS A 114 -2.70 0.96 9.98
CA HIS A 114 -3.31 -0.08 10.80
C HIS A 114 -2.91 -1.49 10.33
N VAL A 115 -2.87 -1.74 9.02
CA VAL A 115 -2.36 -3.02 8.49
C VAL A 115 -0.92 -3.24 8.94
N ALA A 116 -0.04 -2.22 8.83
CA ALA A 116 1.36 -2.33 9.27
C ALA A 116 1.48 -2.69 10.76
N GLY A 117 0.63 -2.11 11.62
CA GLY A 117 0.55 -2.47 13.03
C GLY A 117 0.05 -3.88 13.27
N MET A 118 -0.96 -4.33 12.51
CA MET A 118 -1.57 -5.66 12.66
C MET A 118 -0.73 -6.80 12.09
N MET A 119 0.16 -6.52 11.13
CA MET A 119 1.02 -7.54 10.50
C MET A 119 2.25 -7.89 11.35
N GLY A 120 2.61 -7.07 12.31
CA GLY A 120 3.70 -7.32 13.24
C GLY A 120 5.03 -7.54 12.52
N LYS A 121 5.83 -8.52 12.96
CA LYS A 121 7.18 -8.81 12.44
C LYS A 121 7.22 -9.35 11.00
N LYS A 122 6.10 -9.42 10.29
CA LYS A 122 6.09 -9.82 8.89
C LYS A 122 6.73 -8.73 8.03
N ASN A 123 7.72 -9.11 7.24
CA ASN A 123 8.50 -8.20 6.41
C ASN A 123 7.73 -7.76 5.14
N MET A 124 6.57 -7.11 5.33
CA MET A 124 5.75 -6.53 4.25
C MET A 124 6.21 -5.11 3.93
N ASN A 125 5.80 -4.62 2.77
CA ASN A 125 6.07 -3.26 2.32
C ASN A 125 4.84 -2.37 2.52
N PHE A 126 5.07 -1.15 2.97
CA PHE A 126 4.04 -0.13 3.15
C PHE A 126 4.50 1.18 2.51
N VAL A 127 3.61 1.82 1.76
CA VAL A 127 3.81 3.15 1.20
C VAL A 127 2.71 4.05 1.74
N LEU A 128 3.09 5.01 2.56
CA LEU A 128 2.21 5.95 3.24
C LEU A 128 2.33 7.32 2.56
N ILE A 129 1.27 7.78 1.91
CA ILE A 129 1.34 8.97 1.07
C ILE A 129 0.38 10.03 1.59
N GLY A 130 0.91 11.20 2.03
CA GLY A 130 0.13 12.36 2.47
C GLY A 130 -0.77 12.09 3.67
N ILE A 131 -0.24 11.43 4.70
CA ILE A 131 -1.04 10.98 5.86
C ILE A 131 -0.70 11.67 7.17
N CYS A 132 0.57 11.74 7.53
CA CYS A 132 0.97 12.12 8.88
C CYS A 132 0.74 13.61 9.15
N ASN A 133 0.08 13.91 10.26
CA ASN A 133 0.04 15.22 10.90
C ASN A 133 -0.14 15.00 12.41
N GLU A 134 -0.04 16.05 13.21
CA GLU A 134 -0.06 15.94 14.68
C GLU A 134 -1.33 15.24 15.21
N SER A 135 -2.52 15.63 14.73
CA SER A 135 -3.78 15.02 15.17
C SER A 135 -3.86 13.55 14.78
N THR A 136 -3.47 13.23 13.56
CA THR A 136 -3.41 11.87 13.04
C THR A 136 -2.52 10.97 13.88
N ILE A 137 -1.33 11.46 14.22
CA ILE A 137 -0.35 10.72 15.03
C ILE A 137 -0.91 10.53 16.45
N ALA A 138 -1.48 11.58 17.05
CA ALA A 138 -2.06 11.52 18.39
C ALA A 138 -3.22 10.52 18.50
N ASP A 139 -4.12 10.53 17.53
CA ASP A 139 -5.29 9.63 17.47
C ASP A 139 -4.89 8.15 17.31
N ASN A 140 -3.72 7.89 16.74
CA ASN A 140 -3.22 6.55 16.43
C ASN A 140 -1.95 6.14 17.20
N LYS A 141 -1.64 6.82 18.30
CA LYS A 141 -0.43 6.56 19.13
C LYS A 141 -0.28 5.11 19.58
N ASN A 142 -1.37 4.36 19.67
CA ASN A 142 -1.38 2.94 20.07
C ASN A 142 -1.09 1.99 18.90
N VAL A 143 -1.09 2.48 17.66
CA VAL A 143 -0.79 1.68 16.48
C VAL A 143 0.73 1.71 16.25
N GLN A 144 1.35 0.56 16.38
CA GLN A 144 2.81 0.40 16.26
C GLN A 144 3.16 -0.22 14.91
N PRO A 145 3.41 0.59 13.86
CA PRO A 145 3.69 0.07 12.52
C PRO A 145 5.01 -0.70 12.49
N SER A 146 5.08 -1.70 11.64
CA SER A 146 6.24 -2.57 11.43
C SER A 146 6.40 -2.88 9.93
N GLY A 147 7.54 -3.47 9.55
CA GLY A 147 7.89 -3.83 8.18
C GLY A 147 8.74 -2.77 7.48
N ASN A 148 8.63 -2.69 6.16
CA ASN A 148 9.38 -1.72 5.35
C ASN A 148 8.46 -0.55 5.00
N ILE A 149 8.78 0.66 5.44
CA ILE A 149 7.89 1.83 5.34
C ILE A 149 8.53 2.92 4.50
N LEU A 150 7.85 3.29 3.40
CA LEU A 150 8.11 4.49 2.64
C LEU A 150 7.04 5.54 2.97
N SER A 151 7.46 6.70 3.44
CA SER A 151 6.62 7.88 3.62
C SER A 151 6.85 8.85 2.46
N ILE A 152 5.78 9.38 1.87
CA ILE A 152 5.86 10.42 0.83
C ILE A 152 4.89 11.54 1.20
N TYR A 153 5.38 12.77 1.25
CA TYR A 153 4.52 13.93 1.50
C TYR A 153 4.92 15.13 0.63
N GLU A 154 4.03 16.05 0.46
CA GLU A 154 4.24 17.30 -0.28
C GLU A 154 4.46 18.44 0.73
N LYS A 155 5.52 19.23 0.56
CA LYS A 155 5.92 20.31 1.46
C LYS A 155 4.82 21.35 1.74
N THR A 156 4.00 21.63 0.74
CA THR A 156 2.90 22.61 0.84
C THR A 156 1.58 21.99 1.29
N ASP A 157 1.55 20.67 1.56
CA ASP A 157 0.38 19.95 2.06
C ASP A 157 0.25 20.16 3.57
N VAL A 158 -0.88 20.72 4.01
CA VAL A 158 -1.19 20.91 5.43
C VAL A 158 -1.93 19.72 6.06
N ILE A 159 -2.36 18.76 5.23
CA ILE A 159 -3.12 17.58 5.66
C ILE A 159 -2.17 16.40 5.91
N GLY A 160 -1.20 16.20 5.02
CA GLY A 160 -0.26 15.09 5.10
C GLY A 160 1.17 15.59 5.16
N GLN A 161 1.83 15.35 6.29
CA GLN A 161 3.17 15.83 6.60
C GLN A 161 4.15 14.66 6.83
N SER A 162 5.33 14.95 7.39
CA SER A 162 6.37 13.98 7.72
C SER A 162 5.89 12.91 8.71
N CYS A 163 6.19 11.64 8.41
CA CYS A 163 5.95 10.52 9.31
C CYS A 163 7.16 10.16 10.21
N LEU A 164 8.19 11.00 10.27
CA LEU A 164 9.37 10.76 11.12
C LEU A 164 9.02 10.60 12.59
N ALA A 165 8.04 11.35 13.10
CA ALA A 165 7.58 11.23 14.48
C ALA A 165 7.02 9.83 14.76
N VAL A 166 6.27 9.25 13.80
CA VAL A 166 5.75 7.87 13.88
C VAL A 166 6.89 6.87 13.91
N LYS A 167 7.85 7.01 12.99
CA LYS A 167 9.03 6.14 12.92
C LYS A 167 9.81 6.18 14.23
N ASN A 168 10.01 7.36 14.82
CA ASN A 168 10.83 7.55 16.01
C ASN A 168 10.14 7.08 17.31
N SER A 169 8.81 7.12 17.37
CA SER A 169 8.00 6.68 18.51
C SER A 169 7.53 5.23 18.40
N SER A 170 7.66 4.60 17.24
CA SER A 170 7.22 3.21 17.06
C SER A 170 8.09 2.25 17.84
N THR A 171 7.45 1.34 18.57
CA THR A 171 8.07 0.15 19.17
C THR A 171 7.97 -1.07 18.26
N GLY A 172 7.30 -0.93 17.10
CA GLY A 172 7.22 -1.94 16.06
C GLY A 172 8.58 -2.12 15.36
N GLU A 173 8.80 -3.30 14.80
CA GLU A 173 10.04 -3.62 14.08
C GLU A 173 9.99 -3.03 12.67
N ILE A 174 10.54 -1.83 12.49
CA ILE A 174 10.69 -1.18 11.19
C ILE A 174 12.07 -1.55 10.62
N ASN A 175 12.08 -2.41 9.58
CA ASN A 175 13.32 -2.90 8.97
C ASN A 175 13.97 -1.87 8.06
N HIS A 176 13.14 -1.20 7.24
CA HIS A 176 13.56 -0.10 6.38
C HIS A 176 12.57 1.05 6.53
N PHE A 177 13.11 2.25 6.63
CA PHE A 177 12.33 3.49 6.60
C PHE A 177 12.98 4.49 5.68
N ARG A 178 12.20 5.02 4.76
CA ARG A 178 12.59 6.15 3.92
C ARG A 178 11.46 7.16 3.89
N GLU A 179 11.83 8.44 3.87
CA GLU A 179 10.89 9.53 3.67
C GLU A 179 11.30 10.38 2.49
N ILE A 180 10.31 10.80 1.70
CA ILE A 180 10.48 11.67 0.53
C ILE A 180 9.58 12.88 0.70
N GLU A 181 10.18 14.06 0.78
CA GLU A 181 9.50 15.34 0.66
C GLU A 181 9.43 15.73 -0.81
N LEU A 182 8.23 15.95 -1.32
CA LEU A 182 7.98 16.55 -2.62
C LEU A 182 7.83 18.08 -2.46
N ASN A 183 8.26 18.82 -3.46
CA ASN A 183 8.14 20.27 -3.49
C ASN A 183 7.58 20.72 -4.85
N THR A 184 6.32 20.37 -5.08
CA THR A 184 5.62 20.63 -6.36
C THR A 184 4.68 21.83 -6.28
N GLY A 185 4.36 22.31 -5.08
CA GLY A 185 3.36 23.34 -4.84
C GLY A 185 1.92 22.86 -5.02
N GLN A 186 1.69 21.57 -5.25
CA GLN A 186 0.36 21.02 -5.53
C GLN A 186 -0.49 20.76 -4.28
N LYS A 187 0.02 21.08 -3.10
CA LYS A 187 -0.65 20.80 -1.84
C LYS A 187 -1.09 19.32 -1.77
N HIS A 188 -2.28 19.03 -1.23
CA HIS A 188 -2.85 17.69 -1.17
C HIS A 188 -3.29 17.14 -2.55
N GLY A 189 -3.35 17.99 -3.57
CA GLY A 189 -3.75 17.61 -4.93
C GLY A 189 -2.77 16.69 -5.64
N PHE A 190 -1.50 16.61 -5.20
CA PHE A 190 -0.53 15.68 -5.79
C PHE A 190 -0.99 14.21 -5.76
N LEU A 191 -1.89 13.85 -4.83
CA LEU A 191 -2.47 12.52 -4.68
C LEU A 191 -3.53 12.18 -5.73
N TYR A 192 -4.04 13.20 -6.44
CA TYR A 192 -5.10 13.01 -7.43
C TYR A 192 -4.56 12.52 -8.77
N LYS A 193 -3.26 12.67 -8.98
CA LYS A 193 -2.59 12.36 -10.25
C LYS A 193 -1.69 11.13 -10.15
N ALA A 194 -1.67 10.33 -11.21
CA ALA A 194 -0.73 9.23 -11.38
C ALA A 194 0.68 9.76 -11.69
N SER A 195 1.20 10.59 -10.78
CA SER A 195 2.47 11.29 -10.97
C SER A 195 3.66 10.35 -10.78
N PRO A 196 4.65 10.37 -11.68
CA PRO A 196 5.88 9.60 -11.53
C PRO A 196 6.70 10.01 -10.30
N LEU A 197 6.47 11.21 -9.74
CA LEU A 197 7.18 11.70 -8.55
C LEU A 197 6.91 10.86 -7.30
N TRP A 198 5.73 10.29 -7.16
CA TRP A 198 5.40 9.39 -6.06
C TRP A 198 5.23 7.93 -6.51
N LEU A 199 4.71 7.70 -7.73
CA LEU A 199 4.56 6.33 -8.28
C LEU A 199 5.91 5.66 -8.50
N GLY A 200 6.90 6.37 -9.05
CA GLY A 200 8.23 5.82 -9.26
C GLY A 200 8.87 5.28 -7.98
N PRO A 201 8.98 6.08 -6.90
CA PRO A 201 9.44 5.60 -5.60
C PRO A 201 8.59 4.47 -5.02
N ALA A 202 7.25 4.56 -5.11
CA ALA A 202 6.36 3.52 -4.61
C ALA A 202 6.56 2.17 -5.33
N ILE A 203 6.74 2.19 -6.64
CA ILE A 203 7.03 1.01 -7.46
C ILE A 203 8.40 0.41 -7.09
N LYS A 204 9.44 1.23 -6.95
CA LYS A 204 10.77 0.77 -6.53
C LYS A 204 10.70 0.10 -5.16
N TRP A 205 10.01 0.74 -4.21
CA TRP A 205 9.79 0.18 -2.87
C TRP A 205 9.07 -1.17 -2.90
N ALA A 206 8.01 -1.27 -3.69
CA ALA A 206 7.26 -2.51 -3.86
C ALA A 206 8.09 -3.63 -4.53
N LYS A 207 9.12 -3.28 -5.29
CA LYS A 207 10.11 -4.22 -5.84
C LYS A 207 11.18 -4.65 -4.83
N GLY A 208 11.22 -4.03 -3.64
CA GLY A 208 12.20 -4.31 -2.60
C GLY A 208 13.49 -3.48 -2.74
N ASN A 209 13.45 -2.41 -3.50
CA ASN A 209 14.53 -1.41 -3.52
C ASN A 209 14.19 -0.33 -2.51
N TYR A 210 14.91 -0.32 -1.39
CA TYR A 210 14.67 0.56 -0.24
C TYR A 210 15.64 1.76 -0.19
N GLU A 211 16.40 1.97 -1.28
CA GLU A 211 17.33 3.10 -1.46
C GLU A 211 16.69 4.29 -2.17
#